data_57d9bb3727b5b56b42295507d3686c4e
#
_entry.id   57d9bb3727b5b56b42295507d3686c4e
#
_cell.length_a   1.000
_cell.length_b   1.000
_cell.length_c   1.000
_cell.angle_alpha   90.00
_cell.angle_beta   90.00
_cell.angle_gamma   90.00
#
_symmetry.space_group_name_H-M   'P 1'
#
loop_
_entity.id
_entity.type
_entity.pdbx_description
1 polymer ?
#
loop_
_entity_poly.entity_id
_entity_poly.type
_entity_poly.pdbx_seq_one_letter_code
_entity_poly.pdbx_strand_id
1 'polypeptide(L)'
;MNRVALYLQDKHPIRDGMQYAQLAERAGFEAVWQAESRLVREATVPMAAFAAVTERIGIGAGVVNTWTRNVGLLAATFSTLDDLAPGRIRLGIGAWWEPLASKVGVHRTHPLQCMRETVEASRRLLAMERVTYHGEFVSLDDVEIDIVHGDRSPKHVPIYIGATGMKMMELAGEIGDGVLLNYLVGSAYNRDAMEHLAVGAERAGRTVDD
;
A
#
# COMPACT_ATOMS: atom_id res chain seq x y z
N MET A 1 23.61 6.11 -0.88
CA MET A 1 23.56 4.75 -0.30
C MET A 1 22.47 3.99 -1.02
N ASN A 2 22.72 2.77 -1.49
CA ASN A 2 21.66 1.96 -2.09
C ASN A 2 20.68 1.58 -0.98
N ARG A 3 19.41 1.96 -1.13
CA ARG A 3 18.34 1.58 -0.22
C ARG A 3 17.97 0.12 -0.48
N VAL A 4 17.93 -0.70 0.54
CA VAL A 4 17.60 -2.12 0.44
C VAL A 4 16.41 -2.42 1.35
N ALA A 5 15.44 -3.17 0.84
CA ALA A 5 14.30 -3.63 1.59
C ALA A 5 14.15 -5.17 1.51
N LEU A 6 13.56 -5.76 2.53
CA LEU A 6 13.22 -7.17 2.56
C LEU A 6 11.79 -7.38 2.05
N TYR A 7 11.59 -8.28 1.09
CA TYR A 7 10.27 -8.67 0.62
C TYR A 7 9.94 -10.09 1.08
N LEU A 8 8.90 -10.23 1.87
CA LEU A 8 8.43 -11.49 2.42
C LEU A 8 7.12 -11.93 1.74
N GLN A 9 7.13 -13.12 1.18
CA GLN A 9 5.94 -13.77 0.63
C GLN A 9 5.25 -14.67 1.67
N ASP A 10 4.94 -15.90 1.31
CA ASP A 10 4.07 -16.79 2.06
C ASP A 10 4.73 -18.14 2.46
N LYS A 11 6.00 -18.36 2.09
CA LYS A 11 6.68 -19.66 2.23
C LYS A 11 7.34 -19.87 3.61
N HIS A 12 7.12 -18.99 4.56
CA HIS A 12 7.71 -19.07 5.90
C HIS A 12 6.60 -18.94 6.97
N PRO A 13 6.76 -19.54 8.14
CA PRO A 13 5.90 -19.27 9.29
C PRO A 13 5.95 -17.77 9.68
N ILE A 14 4.86 -17.22 10.19
CA ILE A 14 4.82 -15.80 10.61
C ILE A 14 5.88 -15.50 11.68
N ARG A 15 6.11 -16.44 12.60
CA ARG A 15 7.15 -16.29 13.63
C ARG A 15 8.56 -16.18 13.06
N ASP A 16 8.88 -16.88 11.98
CA ASP A 16 10.15 -16.73 11.27
C ASP A 16 10.22 -15.38 10.56
N GLY A 17 9.11 -14.91 10.00
CA GLY A 17 8.99 -13.58 9.42
C GLY A 17 9.31 -12.47 10.43
N MET A 18 8.88 -12.62 11.70
CA MET A 18 9.25 -11.69 12.77
C MET A 18 10.78 -11.67 12.99
N GLN A 19 11.42 -12.84 13.01
CA GLN A 19 12.88 -12.92 13.15
C GLN A 19 13.61 -12.31 11.94
N TYR A 20 13.08 -12.50 10.72
CA TYR A 20 13.64 -11.89 9.51
C TYR A 20 13.49 -10.36 9.53
N ALA A 21 12.37 -9.82 10.00
CA ALA A 21 12.18 -8.38 10.16
C ALA A 21 13.19 -7.79 11.16
N GLN A 22 13.40 -8.43 12.31
CA GLN A 22 14.42 -8.03 13.28
C GLN A 22 15.85 -8.13 12.72
N LEU A 23 16.15 -9.17 11.94
CA LEU A 23 17.46 -9.33 11.31
C LEU A 23 17.69 -8.22 10.27
N ALA A 24 16.69 -7.95 9.43
CA ALA A 24 16.73 -6.87 8.44
C ALA A 24 16.94 -5.51 9.09
N GLU A 25 16.25 -5.24 10.20
CA GLU A 25 16.45 -4.01 10.98
C GLU A 25 17.88 -3.87 11.50
N ARG A 26 18.42 -4.94 12.10
CA ARG A 26 19.83 -4.95 12.58
C ARG A 26 20.83 -4.80 11.44
N ALA A 27 20.52 -5.32 10.27
CA ALA A 27 21.34 -5.21 9.06
C ALA A 27 21.21 -3.85 8.34
N GLY A 28 20.38 -2.95 8.83
CA GLY A 28 20.20 -1.61 8.26
C GLY A 28 19.33 -1.57 7.00
N PHE A 29 18.45 -2.53 6.81
CA PHE A 29 17.44 -2.47 5.75
C PHE A 29 16.46 -1.33 6.02
N GLU A 30 15.99 -0.68 4.96
CA GLU A 30 15.05 0.44 5.06
C GLU A 30 13.64 -0.02 5.45
N ALA A 31 13.19 -1.14 4.91
CA ALA A 31 11.85 -1.65 5.11
C ALA A 31 11.74 -3.17 5.01
N VAL A 32 10.68 -3.72 5.60
CA VAL A 32 10.15 -5.03 5.30
C VAL A 32 8.77 -4.88 4.63
N TRP A 33 8.58 -5.56 3.51
CA TRP A 33 7.34 -5.57 2.76
C TRP A 33 6.71 -6.96 2.83
N GLN A 34 5.46 -7.04 3.29
CA GLN A 34 4.70 -8.28 3.35
C GLN A 34 3.77 -8.39 2.15
N ALA A 35 3.92 -9.43 1.37
CA ALA A 35 2.99 -9.75 0.29
C ALA A 35 1.63 -10.21 0.82
N GLU A 36 0.57 -9.79 0.12
CA GLU A 36 -0.73 -10.44 0.18
C GLU A 36 -0.93 -11.25 -1.09
N SER A 37 -0.90 -12.57 -1.00
CA SER A 37 -0.80 -13.44 -2.16
C SER A 37 -1.74 -14.63 -2.07
N ARG A 38 -2.49 -14.88 -3.14
CA ARG A 38 -3.22 -16.11 -3.44
C ARG A 38 -4.11 -16.64 -2.32
N LEU A 39 -4.64 -15.79 -1.45
CA LEU A 39 -5.37 -16.18 -0.23
C LEU A 39 -4.57 -17.10 0.73
N VAL A 40 -3.27 -17.19 0.55
CA VAL A 40 -2.39 -17.93 1.45
C VAL A 40 -2.07 -17.11 2.68
N ARG A 41 -1.82 -15.80 2.48
CA ARG A 41 -1.51 -14.90 3.57
C ARG A 41 -2.13 -13.53 3.33
N GLU A 42 -2.81 -13.07 4.34
CA GLU A 42 -3.27 -11.70 4.51
C GLU A 42 -2.08 -10.85 5.02
N ALA A 43 -1.92 -9.60 4.58
CA ALA A 43 -0.70 -8.85 4.84
C ALA A 43 -0.69 -8.15 6.20
N THR A 44 -1.83 -7.67 6.69
CA THR A 44 -1.87 -6.74 7.83
C THR A 44 -1.59 -7.45 9.17
N VAL A 45 -1.95 -8.73 9.28
CA VAL A 45 -1.65 -9.53 10.49
C VAL A 45 -0.14 -9.71 10.70
N PRO A 46 0.67 -10.18 9.71
CA PRO A 46 2.12 -10.21 9.90
C PRO A 46 2.75 -8.81 10.00
N MET A 47 2.21 -7.78 9.35
CA MET A 47 2.68 -6.41 9.52
C MET A 47 2.57 -5.95 10.98
N ALA A 48 1.46 -6.21 11.65
CA ALA A 48 1.30 -5.94 13.07
C ALA A 48 2.31 -6.71 13.93
N ALA A 49 2.57 -7.98 13.60
CA ALA A 49 3.59 -8.79 14.28
C ALA A 49 5.01 -8.22 14.10
N PHE A 50 5.35 -7.74 12.89
CA PHE A 50 6.65 -7.09 12.63
C PHE A 50 6.76 -5.77 13.39
N ALA A 51 5.68 -4.97 13.42
CA ALA A 51 5.63 -3.71 14.16
C ALA A 51 5.90 -3.91 15.66
N ALA A 52 5.34 -4.97 16.23
CA ALA A 52 5.48 -5.28 17.66
C ALA A 52 6.91 -5.75 18.08
N VAL A 53 7.74 -6.19 17.12
CA VAL A 53 9.08 -6.75 17.42
C VAL A 53 10.23 -5.94 16.84
N THR A 54 9.95 -4.81 16.21
CA THR A 54 10.93 -3.91 15.58
C THR A 54 10.68 -2.46 16.03
N GLU A 55 11.71 -1.61 15.97
CA GLU A 55 11.65 -0.24 16.48
C GLU A 55 11.81 0.84 15.41
N ARG A 56 12.52 0.56 14.31
CA ARG A 56 12.94 1.57 13.32
C ARG A 56 12.60 1.23 11.88
N ILE A 57 12.67 -0.06 11.51
CA ILE A 57 12.45 -0.49 10.12
C ILE A 57 11.05 -0.15 9.64
N GLY A 58 10.94 0.36 8.41
CA GLY A 58 9.66 0.57 7.76
C GLY A 58 8.92 -0.75 7.49
N ILE A 59 7.59 -0.73 7.56
CA ILE A 59 6.75 -1.93 7.40
C ILE A 59 5.67 -1.63 6.37
N GLY A 60 5.66 -2.37 5.28
CA GLY A 60 4.74 -2.13 4.17
C GLY A 60 3.97 -3.35 3.71
N ALA A 61 2.78 -3.12 3.16
CA ALA A 61 2.05 -4.12 2.37
C ALA A 61 2.58 -4.13 0.93
N GLY A 62 2.93 -5.27 0.40
CA GLY A 62 3.44 -5.37 -0.96
C GLY A 62 2.72 -6.42 -1.81
N VAL A 63 1.44 -6.25 -2.16
CA VAL A 63 0.46 -5.19 -1.90
C VAL A 63 -0.86 -5.77 -1.41
N VAL A 64 -1.66 -5.03 -0.65
CA VAL A 64 -3.08 -5.36 -0.46
C VAL A 64 -3.87 -4.98 -1.73
N ASN A 65 -5.10 -5.48 -1.88
CA ASN A 65 -5.88 -5.18 -3.08
C ASN A 65 -7.06 -4.24 -2.81
N THR A 66 -7.51 -3.52 -3.86
CA THR A 66 -8.59 -2.54 -3.79
C THR A 66 -9.99 -3.16 -3.68
N TRP A 67 -10.15 -4.47 -3.87
CA TRP A 67 -11.46 -5.09 -4.09
C TRP A 67 -12.05 -5.78 -2.87
N THR A 68 -11.19 -6.32 -2.01
CA THR A 68 -11.64 -7.18 -0.91
C THR A 68 -11.79 -6.43 0.41
N ARG A 69 -11.36 -5.17 0.47
CA ARG A 69 -11.49 -4.32 1.66
C ARG A 69 -12.28 -3.07 1.33
N ASN A 70 -13.27 -2.78 2.16
CA ASN A 70 -13.91 -1.47 2.15
C ASN A 70 -12.88 -0.39 2.50
N VAL A 71 -12.96 0.77 1.85
CA VAL A 71 -11.98 1.86 2.01
C VAL A 71 -11.93 2.41 3.44
N GLY A 72 -13.07 2.47 4.14
CA GLY A 72 -13.12 2.88 5.55
C GLY A 72 -12.36 1.90 6.45
N LEU A 73 -12.58 0.59 6.26
CA LEU A 73 -11.85 -0.44 7.00
C LEU A 73 -10.35 -0.45 6.62
N LEU A 74 -10.02 -0.22 5.35
CA LEU A 74 -8.63 -0.12 4.90
C LEU A 74 -7.91 1.02 5.62
N ALA A 75 -8.48 2.22 5.62
CA ALA A 75 -7.91 3.38 6.30
C ALA A 75 -7.80 3.16 7.82
N ALA A 76 -8.84 2.63 8.46
CA ALA A 76 -8.82 2.31 9.88
C ALA A 76 -7.74 1.28 10.24
N THR A 77 -7.53 0.25 9.40
CA THR A 77 -6.48 -0.76 9.58
C THR A 77 -5.09 -0.12 9.56
N PHE A 78 -4.81 0.74 8.56
CA PHE A 78 -3.50 1.38 8.43
C PHE A 78 -3.28 2.48 9.47
N SER A 79 -4.34 3.17 9.92
CA SER A 79 -4.29 4.05 11.09
C SER A 79 -3.92 3.28 12.37
N THR A 80 -4.55 2.13 12.60
CA THR A 80 -4.24 1.26 13.76
C THR A 80 -2.82 0.70 13.70
N LEU A 81 -2.33 0.33 12.53
CA LEU A 81 -0.94 -0.08 12.35
C LEU A 81 0.03 1.06 12.64
N ASP A 82 -0.31 2.29 12.23
CA ASP A 82 0.52 3.47 12.51
C ASP A 82 0.52 3.81 14.00
N ASP A 83 -0.58 3.62 14.73
CA ASP A 83 -0.59 3.74 16.20
C ASP A 83 0.37 2.75 16.87
N LEU A 84 0.51 1.54 16.31
CA LEU A 84 1.46 0.53 16.80
C LEU A 84 2.92 0.84 16.42
N ALA A 85 3.14 1.47 15.27
CA ALA A 85 4.46 1.74 14.71
C ALA A 85 4.49 3.13 14.03
N PRO A 86 4.43 4.24 14.80
CA PRO A 86 4.26 5.59 14.25
C PRO A 86 5.32 5.96 13.22
N GLY A 87 4.87 6.42 12.05
CA GLY A 87 5.71 6.87 10.94
C GLY A 87 6.49 5.77 10.21
N ARG A 88 6.25 4.49 10.55
CA ARG A 88 6.94 3.35 9.92
C ARG A 88 6.07 2.57 8.95
N ILE A 89 4.76 2.83 8.92
CA ILE A 89 3.80 2.08 8.13
C ILE A 89 3.71 2.63 6.71
N ARG A 90 3.60 1.72 5.73
CA ARG A 90 3.41 2.03 4.31
C ARG A 90 2.26 1.21 3.74
N LEU A 91 1.29 1.88 3.12
CA LEU A 91 0.19 1.23 2.41
C LEU A 91 0.61 0.94 0.98
N GLY A 92 0.97 -0.30 0.67
CA GLY A 92 1.07 -0.74 -0.72
C GLY A 92 -0.24 -1.36 -1.17
N ILE A 93 -0.80 -0.83 -2.28
CA ILE A 93 -2.12 -1.22 -2.78
C ILE A 93 -2.07 -1.56 -4.27
N GLY A 94 -2.79 -2.59 -4.69
CA GLY A 94 -2.77 -3.11 -6.07
C GLY A 94 -4.15 -3.47 -6.59
N ALA A 95 -4.24 -3.59 -7.92
CA ALA A 95 -5.52 -3.89 -8.60
C ALA A 95 -5.87 -5.39 -8.64
N TRP A 96 -5.11 -6.22 -7.92
CA TRP A 96 -5.27 -7.68 -7.91
C TRP A 96 -5.12 -8.33 -9.30
N TRP A 97 -5.48 -9.61 -9.47
CA TRP A 97 -5.25 -10.37 -10.70
C TRP A 97 -6.33 -11.42 -10.95
N GLU A 98 -6.47 -11.79 -12.24
CA GLU A 98 -7.29 -12.91 -12.67
C GLU A 98 -6.44 -14.20 -12.78
N PRO A 99 -7.01 -15.41 -12.55
CA PRO A 99 -8.46 -15.64 -12.33
C PRO A 99 -8.90 -15.67 -10.86
N LEU A 100 -8.05 -15.25 -9.93
CA LEU A 100 -8.36 -15.37 -8.49
C LEU A 100 -9.54 -14.46 -8.10
N ALA A 101 -9.56 -13.23 -8.58
CA ALA A 101 -10.62 -12.28 -8.30
C ALA A 101 -11.99 -12.86 -8.66
N SER A 102 -12.15 -13.36 -9.89
CA SER A 102 -13.38 -13.99 -10.35
C SER A 102 -13.77 -15.23 -9.53
N LYS A 103 -12.79 -16.03 -9.11
CA LYS A 103 -13.03 -17.23 -8.28
C LYS A 103 -13.58 -16.94 -6.89
N VAL A 104 -13.36 -15.76 -6.37
CA VAL A 104 -13.90 -15.30 -5.09
C VAL A 104 -15.06 -14.32 -5.24
N GLY A 105 -15.65 -14.23 -6.43
CA GLY A 105 -16.84 -13.41 -6.70
C GLY A 105 -16.56 -11.92 -6.90
N VAL A 106 -15.31 -11.54 -7.14
CA VAL A 106 -14.93 -10.15 -7.43
C VAL A 106 -14.88 -9.92 -8.94
N HIS A 107 -15.64 -8.95 -9.40
CA HIS A 107 -15.64 -8.50 -10.80
C HIS A 107 -14.77 -7.24 -10.93
N ARG A 108 -13.56 -7.41 -11.47
CA ARG A 108 -12.59 -6.32 -11.64
C ARG A 108 -12.92 -5.48 -12.89
N THR A 109 -13.84 -4.54 -12.75
CA THR A 109 -14.15 -3.56 -13.79
C THR A 109 -13.42 -2.24 -13.50
N HIS A 110 -12.98 -1.51 -14.52
CA HIS A 110 -12.35 -0.19 -14.42
C HIS A 110 -11.27 -0.07 -13.32
N PRO A 111 -10.22 -0.92 -13.31
CA PRO A 111 -9.27 -0.99 -12.18
C PRO A 111 -8.50 0.31 -11.93
N LEU A 112 -8.32 1.17 -12.92
CA LEU A 112 -7.71 2.49 -12.76
C LEU A 112 -8.61 3.43 -11.95
N GLN A 113 -9.91 3.44 -12.25
CA GLN A 113 -10.88 4.25 -11.52
C GLN A 113 -11.04 3.77 -10.08
N CYS A 114 -11.19 2.46 -9.89
CA CYS A 114 -11.24 1.87 -8.55
C CYS A 114 -9.99 2.21 -7.71
N MET A 115 -8.80 2.15 -8.31
CA MET A 115 -7.55 2.53 -7.65
C MET A 115 -7.56 4.00 -7.25
N ARG A 116 -7.92 4.90 -8.17
CA ARG A 116 -7.99 6.35 -7.90
C ARG A 116 -8.90 6.64 -6.72
N GLU A 117 -10.15 6.19 -6.79
CA GLU A 117 -11.13 6.44 -5.74
C GLU A 117 -10.70 5.88 -4.37
N THR A 118 -10.13 4.67 -4.37
CA THR A 118 -9.63 4.05 -3.13
C THR A 118 -8.48 4.84 -2.53
N VAL A 119 -7.51 5.28 -3.34
CA VAL A 119 -6.35 6.06 -2.85
C VAL A 119 -6.79 7.44 -2.35
N GLU A 120 -7.61 8.16 -3.12
CA GLU A 120 -8.10 9.49 -2.74
C GLU A 120 -8.90 9.45 -1.43
N ALA A 121 -9.86 8.53 -1.31
CA ALA A 121 -10.68 8.40 -0.10
C ALA A 121 -9.84 7.91 1.11
N SER A 122 -8.92 6.95 0.91
CA SER A 122 -8.02 6.50 1.98
C SER A 122 -7.14 7.61 2.49
N ARG A 123 -6.56 8.42 1.60
CA ARG A 123 -5.69 9.55 1.96
C ARG A 123 -6.44 10.58 2.81
N ARG A 124 -7.67 10.92 2.44
CA ARG A 124 -8.51 11.84 3.19
C ARG A 124 -8.88 11.30 4.59
N LEU A 125 -9.26 10.02 4.67
CA LEU A 125 -9.53 9.37 5.97
C LEU A 125 -8.28 9.33 6.85
N LEU A 126 -7.12 8.97 6.30
CA LEU A 126 -5.83 8.98 7.04
C LEU A 126 -5.39 10.39 7.43
N ALA A 127 -5.79 11.41 6.68
CA ALA A 127 -5.63 12.82 7.08
C ALA A 127 -6.60 13.24 8.21
N MET A 128 -7.40 12.29 8.76
CA MET A 128 -8.39 12.50 9.80
C MET A 128 -9.52 13.46 9.40
N GLU A 129 -9.80 13.54 8.10
CA GLU A 129 -10.93 14.29 7.59
C GLU A 129 -12.26 13.54 7.82
N ARG A 130 -13.33 14.30 7.95
CA ARG A 130 -14.69 13.80 7.77
C ARG A 130 -15.01 13.77 6.28
N VAL A 131 -15.26 12.60 5.74
CA VAL A 131 -15.26 12.33 4.30
C VAL A 131 -16.65 11.96 3.80
N THR A 132 -17.15 12.73 2.84
CA THR A 132 -18.21 12.32 1.91
C THR A 132 -17.57 12.15 0.53
N TYR A 133 -17.78 11.01 -0.10
CA TYR A 133 -17.22 10.63 -1.39
C TYR A 133 -18.23 9.79 -2.17
N HIS A 134 -18.58 10.19 -3.38
CA HIS A 134 -19.54 9.50 -4.25
C HIS A 134 -18.88 9.15 -5.59
N GLY A 135 -18.16 8.04 -5.63
CA GLY A 135 -17.54 7.48 -6.82
C GLY A 135 -18.31 6.29 -7.38
N GLU A 136 -17.75 5.65 -8.38
CA GLU A 136 -18.29 4.42 -8.97
C GLU A 136 -18.04 3.20 -8.04
N PHE A 137 -16.88 3.16 -7.38
CA PHE A 137 -16.43 2.04 -6.53
C PHE A 137 -16.40 2.37 -5.05
N VAL A 138 -16.22 3.64 -4.71
CA VAL A 138 -16.16 4.11 -3.32
C VAL A 138 -17.34 5.02 -3.04
N SER A 139 -18.12 4.67 -2.03
CA SER A 139 -19.20 5.51 -1.52
C SER A 139 -19.06 5.64 -0.01
N LEU A 140 -18.84 6.87 0.45
CA LEU A 140 -18.78 7.25 1.85
C LEU A 140 -19.76 8.40 2.08
N ASP A 141 -20.46 8.38 3.20
CA ASP A 141 -21.38 9.45 3.60
C ASP A 141 -21.07 9.83 5.03
N ASP A 142 -20.47 11.00 5.21
CA ASP A 142 -20.14 11.59 6.52
C ASP A 142 -19.28 10.67 7.42
N VAL A 143 -18.25 10.03 6.86
CA VAL A 143 -17.39 9.04 7.54
C VAL A 143 -16.10 9.68 8.04
N GLU A 144 -15.69 9.36 9.26
CA GLU A 144 -14.38 9.71 9.82
C GLU A 144 -13.76 8.53 10.56
N ILE A 145 -12.45 8.54 10.77
CA ILE A 145 -11.80 7.62 11.71
C ILE A 145 -11.95 8.20 13.11
N ASP A 146 -12.86 7.64 13.90
CA ASP A 146 -13.15 8.11 15.26
C ASP A 146 -12.23 7.44 16.29
N ILE A 147 -11.05 8.02 16.48
CA ILE A 147 -10.08 7.56 17.48
C ILE A 147 -10.55 8.07 18.87
N VAL A 148 -10.93 7.14 19.74
CA VAL A 148 -11.35 7.43 21.11
C VAL A 148 -10.17 7.62 22.04
N HIS A 149 -9.11 6.83 21.85
CA HIS A 149 -7.88 6.87 22.64
C HIS A 149 -6.68 7.03 21.72
N GLY A 150 -5.81 7.97 22.01
CA GLY A 150 -4.60 8.20 21.24
C GLY A 150 -4.58 9.51 20.47
N ASP A 151 -3.64 9.61 19.55
CA ASP A 151 -3.41 10.81 18.75
C ASP A 151 -4.36 10.89 17.56
N ARG A 152 -5.13 11.98 17.50
CA ARG A 152 -6.05 12.32 16.41
C ARG A 152 -5.43 13.17 15.30
N SER A 153 -4.12 13.37 15.32
CA SER A 153 -3.42 14.07 14.25
C SER A 153 -3.43 13.24 12.96
N PRO A 154 -3.26 13.87 11.79
CA PRO A 154 -3.14 13.17 10.51
C PRO A 154 -2.09 12.07 10.54
N LYS A 155 -2.46 10.88 10.03
CA LYS A 155 -1.54 9.74 9.92
C LYS A 155 -0.73 9.85 8.63
N HIS A 156 0.59 9.94 8.77
CA HIS A 156 1.51 10.01 7.65
C HIS A 156 1.85 8.60 7.13
N VAL A 157 0.88 7.96 6.49
CA VAL A 157 1.04 6.64 5.87
C VAL A 157 1.21 6.80 4.36
N PRO A 158 2.44 6.71 3.83
CA PRO A 158 2.68 6.79 2.39
C PRO A 158 1.96 5.67 1.64
N ILE A 159 1.35 6.02 0.50
CA ILE A 159 0.57 5.09 -0.33
C ILE A 159 1.37 4.73 -1.58
N TYR A 160 1.80 3.48 -1.67
CA TYR A 160 2.53 2.91 -2.80
C TYR A 160 1.57 2.12 -3.68
N ILE A 161 1.62 2.35 -4.99
CA ILE A 161 0.75 1.65 -5.94
C ILE A 161 1.51 0.50 -6.60
N GLY A 162 0.99 -0.72 -6.46
CA GLY A 162 1.48 -1.88 -7.19
C GLY A 162 1.05 -1.81 -8.65
N ALA A 163 2.00 -1.62 -9.55
CA ALA A 163 1.73 -1.44 -10.96
C ALA A 163 2.56 -2.36 -11.85
N THR A 164 1.94 -2.89 -12.90
CA THR A 164 2.60 -3.68 -13.95
C THR A 164 2.31 -3.16 -15.35
N GLY A 165 1.16 -2.53 -15.57
CA GLY A 165 0.80 -1.92 -16.84
C GLY A 165 1.07 -0.41 -16.85
N MET A 166 1.46 0.12 -18.01
CA MET A 166 1.92 1.52 -18.15
C MET A 166 0.85 2.55 -17.78
N LYS A 167 -0.44 2.29 -18.04
CA LYS A 167 -1.53 3.17 -17.57
C LYS A 167 -1.64 3.23 -16.05
N MET A 168 -1.34 2.13 -15.35
CA MET A 168 -1.31 2.12 -13.88
C MET A 168 -0.02 2.80 -13.36
N MET A 169 1.09 2.77 -14.14
CA MET A 169 2.30 3.55 -13.83
C MET A 169 2.01 5.06 -13.90
N GLU A 170 1.32 5.52 -14.95
CA GLU A 170 0.91 6.92 -15.05
C GLU A 170 0.02 7.30 -13.85
N LEU A 171 -0.97 6.47 -13.53
CA LEU A 171 -1.81 6.73 -12.36
C LEU A 171 -0.98 6.72 -11.05
N ALA A 172 -0.03 5.81 -10.90
CA ALA A 172 0.85 5.78 -9.73
C ALA A 172 1.69 7.06 -9.60
N GLY A 173 2.23 7.57 -10.70
CA GLY A 173 2.91 8.86 -10.74
C GLY A 173 2.00 10.03 -10.38
N GLU A 174 0.72 9.96 -10.74
CA GLU A 174 -0.24 11.04 -10.50
C GLU A 174 -0.74 11.09 -9.05
N ILE A 175 -1.05 9.95 -8.43
CA ILE A 175 -1.74 9.92 -7.12
C ILE A 175 -0.99 9.19 -6.01
N GLY A 176 0.07 8.40 -6.32
CA GLY A 176 0.83 7.63 -5.34
C GLY A 176 1.98 8.43 -4.71
N ASP A 177 2.48 7.97 -3.57
CA ASP A 177 3.71 8.43 -2.95
C ASP A 177 4.91 7.57 -3.36
N GLY A 178 4.66 6.53 -4.18
CA GLY A 178 5.64 5.64 -4.77
C GLY A 178 4.98 4.52 -5.55
N VAL A 179 5.81 3.72 -6.21
CA VAL A 179 5.37 2.55 -6.97
C VAL A 179 6.07 1.29 -6.49
N LEU A 180 5.33 0.18 -6.45
CA LEU A 180 5.88 -1.16 -6.26
C LEU A 180 5.82 -1.90 -7.61
N LEU A 181 6.98 -2.09 -8.20
CA LEU A 181 7.14 -2.86 -9.43
C LEU A 181 7.04 -4.36 -9.13
N ASN A 182 6.69 -5.15 -10.13
CA ASN A 182 6.77 -6.60 -10.01
C ASN A 182 8.26 -7.02 -9.88
N TYR A 183 8.51 -8.15 -9.24
CA TYR A 183 9.86 -8.71 -9.11
C TYR A 183 10.38 -9.22 -10.46
N LEU A 184 11.70 -9.22 -10.64
CA LEU A 184 12.42 -9.71 -11.82
C LEU A 184 12.05 -8.97 -13.12
N VAL A 185 11.80 -7.67 -13.05
CA VAL A 185 11.59 -6.82 -14.23
C VAL A 185 12.94 -6.42 -14.86
N GLY A 186 12.97 -6.37 -16.18
CA GLY A 186 14.19 -6.01 -16.93
C GLY A 186 14.44 -4.49 -16.96
N SER A 187 15.68 -4.11 -17.28
CA SER A 187 16.07 -2.69 -17.36
C SER A 187 15.30 -1.88 -18.43
N ALA A 188 14.89 -2.52 -19.52
CA ALA A 188 14.05 -1.87 -20.55
C ALA A 188 12.68 -1.52 -19.95
N TYR A 189 12.03 -2.49 -19.29
CA TYR A 189 10.77 -2.24 -18.60
C TYR A 189 10.89 -1.12 -17.54
N ASN A 190 12.00 -1.09 -16.78
CA ASN A 190 12.19 -0.04 -15.79
C ASN A 190 12.28 1.35 -16.42
N ARG A 191 12.92 1.49 -17.60
CA ARG A 191 12.95 2.77 -18.32
C ARG A 191 11.55 3.20 -18.74
N ASP A 192 10.81 2.31 -19.40
CA ASP A 192 9.45 2.58 -19.83
C ASP A 192 8.54 2.94 -18.64
N ALA A 193 8.67 2.22 -17.52
CA ALA A 193 7.93 2.50 -16.29
C ALA A 193 8.25 3.90 -15.74
N MET A 194 9.52 4.30 -15.72
CA MET A 194 9.93 5.64 -15.26
C MET A 194 9.39 6.75 -16.16
N GLU A 195 9.37 6.55 -17.48
CA GLU A 195 8.77 7.51 -18.41
C GLU A 195 7.28 7.70 -18.14
N HIS A 196 6.53 6.61 -17.93
CA HIS A 196 5.11 6.69 -17.62
C HIS A 196 4.82 7.26 -16.22
N LEU A 197 5.65 6.95 -15.23
CA LEU A 197 5.59 7.58 -13.91
C LEU A 197 5.78 9.10 -14.02
N ALA A 198 6.75 9.54 -14.82
CA ALA A 198 7.01 10.97 -15.05
C ALA A 198 5.80 11.67 -15.68
N VAL A 199 5.15 11.06 -16.67
CA VAL A 199 3.89 11.58 -17.25
C VAL A 199 2.80 11.77 -16.20
N GLY A 200 2.64 10.79 -15.30
CA GLY A 200 1.67 10.89 -14.21
C GLY A 200 2.02 11.97 -13.19
N ALA A 201 3.29 12.05 -12.77
CA ALA A 201 3.78 13.06 -11.85
C ALA A 201 3.59 14.49 -12.41
N GLU A 202 3.90 14.70 -13.70
CA GLU A 202 3.68 15.98 -14.38
C GLU A 202 2.21 16.42 -14.36
N ARG A 203 1.25 15.49 -14.56
CA ARG A 203 -0.19 15.78 -14.43
C ARG A 203 -0.57 16.27 -13.04
N ALA A 204 0.13 15.82 -12.02
CA ALA A 204 -0.05 16.26 -10.64
C ALA A 204 0.81 17.49 -10.24
N GLY A 205 1.55 18.08 -11.20
CA GLY A 205 2.40 19.24 -10.96
C GLY A 205 3.65 18.94 -10.14
N ARG A 206 4.16 17.71 -10.16
CA ARG A 206 5.35 17.24 -9.43
C ARG A 206 6.29 16.45 -10.33
N THR A 207 7.39 15.98 -9.79
CA THR A 207 8.38 15.16 -10.49
C THR A 207 8.44 13.74 -9.91
N VAL A 208 9.18 12.85 -10.52
CA VAL A 208 9.40 11.48 -10.01
C VAL A 208 10.34 11.42 -8.79
N ASP A 209 10.97 12.53 -8.45
CA ASP A 209 11.89 12.66 -7.31
C ASP A 209 11.16 13.16 -6.05
N ASP A 210 9.91 13.61 -6.21
CA ASP A 210 9.02 14.05 -5.12
C ASP A 210 8.34 12.84 -4.45
#